data_e260b0205b1370d76467be1450e393ee
#
_entry.id   e260b0205b1370d76467be1450e393ee
#
_cell.length_a   1.000
_cell.length_b   1.000
_cell.length_c   1.000
_cell.angle_alpha   90.00
_cell.angle_beta   90.00
_cell.angle_gamma   90.00
#
_symmetry.space_group_name_H-M   'P 1'
#
loop_
_entity.id
_entity.type
_entity.pdbx_description
1 polymer ?
#
loop_
_entity_poly.entity_id
_entity_poly.type
_entity_poly.pdbx_seq_one_letter_code
_entity_poly.pdbx_strand_id
1 'polypeptide(L)'
;MANFHNRDPLSPAFWDERFEKQFTPWDQGGVPARLRRFVADSPAPLRCLIPGCGSAYELVFMLDHGWDAMAIDFSPAAVAAARAVVGARAGQVVEADFFAWQPAAPLDLIYERAFLCAMPRAMWPQVAARWAQLLAPGAMLVGYFFFDDNAKGPPFGISREQLQALLAPHFDCLADEAVDDSIAVFAGKERWMRWRRRAD
;
A
#
# COMPACT_ATOMS: atom_id res chain seq x y z
N MET A 1 11.57 -23.52 10.38
CA MET A 1 11.35 -22.55 9.29
C MET A 1 10.04 -22.92 8.59
N ALA A 2 9.15 -21.98 8.34
CA ALA A 2 7.94 -22.26 7.57
C ALA A 2 8.34 -22.70 6.14
N ASN A 3 7.83 -23.84 5.70
CA ASN A 3 8.05 -24.30 4.32
C ASN A 3 6.94 -23.75 3.43
N PHE A 4 7.31 -22.93 2.43
CA PHE A 4 6.39 -22.32 1.47
C PHE A 4 6.49 -23.03 0.13
N HIS A 5 5.35 -23.42 -0.43
CA HIS A 5 5.24 -24.09 -1.72
C HIS A 5 5.10 -23.08 -2.88
N ASN A 6 4.31 -22.02 -2.65
CA ASN A 6 4.07 -20.99 -3.66
C ASN A 6 5.21 -19.98 -3.70
N ARG A 7 5.78 -19.74 -4.88
CA ARG A 7 6.96 -18.90 -5.11
C ARG A 7 6.69 -17.63 -5.91
N ASP A 8 5.55 -17.55 -6.59
CA ASP A 8 5.19 -16.43 -7.45
C ASP A 8 4.36 -15.39 -6.68
N PRO A 9 4.90 -14.20 -6.37
CA PRO A 9 4.17 -13.15 -5.68
C PRO A 9 3.02 -12.54 -6.50
N LEU A 10 2.93 -12.83 -7.79
CA LEU A 10 1.79 -12.43 -8.63
C LEU A 10 0.62 -13.43 -8.54
N SER A 11 0.79 -14.54 -7.84
CA SER A 11 -0.28 -15.50 -7.58
C SER A 11 -0.93 -15.23 -6.22
N PRO A 12 -2.28 -15.20 -6.10
CA PRO A 12 -2.96 -15.14 -4.82
C PRO A 12 -2.50 -16.22 -3.84
N ALA A 13 -2.27 -17.44 -4.32
CA ALA A 13 -1.83 -18.57 -3.51
C ALA A 13 -0.48 -18.35 -2.78
N PHE A 14 0.38 -17.45 -3.29
CA PHE A 14 1.61 -17.06 -2.60
C PHE A 14 1.29 -16.34 -1.27
N TRP A 15 0.34 -15.42 -1.30
CA TRP A 15 -0.06 -14.63 -0.14
C TRP A 15 -1.00 -15.43 0.77
N ASP A 16 -1.95 -16.20 0.20
CA ASP A 16 -2.84 -17.08 0.96
C ASP A 16 -2.04 -17.98 1.90
N GLU A 17 -1.02 -18.67 1.36
CA GLU A 17 -0.18 -19.55 2.14
C GLU A 17 0.50 -18.85 3.33
N ARG A 18 0.85 -17.55 3.19
CA ARG A 18 1.47 -16.75 4.26
C ARG A 18 0.48 -16.34 5.32
N PHE A 19 -0.69 -15.89 4.93
CA PHE A 19 -1.77 -15.54 5.86
C PHE A 19 -2.26 -16.76 6.62
N GLU A 20 -2.51 -17.88 5.95
CA GLU A 20 -2.92 -19.16 6.56
C GLU A 20 -1.90 -19.70 7.58
N LYS A 21 -0.60 -19.54 7.28
CA LYS A 21 0.49 -19.94 8.18
C LYS A 21 0.85 -18.88 9.23
N GLN A 22 0.11 -17.78 9.28
CA GLN A 22 0.37 -16.63 10.18
C GLN A 22 1.82 -16.12 10.07
N PHE A 23 2.36 -16.16 8.87
CA PHE A 23 3.70 -15.63 8.55
C PHE A 23 3.60 -14.29 7.83
N THR A 24 3.30 -13.25 8.58
CA THR A 24 3.11 -11.87 8.09
C THR A 24 4.09 -10.89 8.75
N PRO A 25 5.42 -11.04 8.52
CA PRO A 25 6.43 -10.22 9.21
C PRO A 25 6.36 -8.72 8.88
N TRP A 26 5.59 -8.34 7.86
CA TRP A 26 5.27 -6.96 7.49
C TRP A 26 4.09 -6.36 8.26
N ASP A 27 3.37 -7.16 9.06
CA ASP A 27 2.21 -6.72 9.87
C ASP A 27 2.65 -6.37 11.29
N GLN A 28 2.33 -5.14 11.73
CA GLN A 28 2.63 -4.65 13.09
C GLN A 28 1.45 -4.80 14.05
N GLY A 29 0.29 -5.22 13.57
CA GLY A 29 -0.91 -5.25 14.40
C GLY A 29 -1.46 -3.86 14.74
N GLY A 30 -1.23 -2.84 13.90
CA GLY A 30 -1.72 -1.51 14.17
C GLY A 30 -1.42 -0.47 13.09
N VAL A 31 -1.83 0.77 13.36
CA VAL A 31 -1.69 1.92 12.45
C VAL A 31 -0.40 2.67 12.75
N PRO A 32 0.47 2.92 11.75
CA PRO A 32 1.71 3.67 11.92
C PRO A 32 1.50 5.10 12.38
N ALA A 33 2.44 5.63 13.19
CA ALA A 33 2.34 6.97 13.77
C ALA A 33 2.29 8.07 12.70
N ARG A 34 3.06 7.94 11.62
CA ARG A 34 3.05 8.91 10.51
C ARG A 34 1.70 8.98 9.81
N LEU A 35 1.05 7.83 9.58
CA LEU A 35 -0.29 7.83 9.00
C LEU A 35 -1.31 8.47 9.95
N ARG A 36 -1.25 8.15 11.26
CA ARG A 36 -2.13 8.77 12.26
C ARG A 36 -2.03 10.29 12.21
N ARG A 37 -0.82 10.83 12.17
CA ARG A 37 -0.59 12.28 12.07
C ARG A 37 -1.12 12.84 10.75
N PHE A 38 -0.83 12.18 9.63
CA PHE A 38 -1.28 12.63 8.32
C PHE A 38 -2.81 12.72 8.23
N VAL A 39 -3.53 11.74 8.77
CA VAL A 39 -5.00 11.74 8.80
C VAL A 39 -5.52 12.83 9.73
N ALA A 40 -4.92 13.00 10.93
CA ALA A 40 -5.32 14.02 11.88
C ALA A 40 -5.09 15.46 11.38
N ASP A 41 -4.02 15.67 10.60
CA ASP A 41 -3.66 16.98 10.02
C ASP A 41 -4.40 17.27 8.70
N SER A 42 -5.15 16.31 8.17
CA SER A 42 -5.91 16.49 6.93
C SER A 42 -7.05 17.49 7.12
N PRO A 43 -7.17 18.52 6.26
CA PRO A 43 -8.19 19.56 6.40
C PRO A 43 -9.61 19.04 6.17
N ALA A 44 -9.76 17.92 5.50
CA ALA A 44 -11.05 17.27 5.20
C ALA A 44 -10.86 15.77 4.98
N PRO A 45 -11.93 14.97 5.16
CA PRO A 45 -11.94 13.56 4.76
C PRO A 45 -11.65 13.37 3.27
N LEU A 46 -10.91 12.32 2.93
CA LEU A 46 -10.49 12.01 1.56
C LEU A 46 -11.08 10.68 1.10
N ARG A 47 -11.29 10.55 -0.21
CA ARG A 47 -11.55 9.25 -0.84
C ARG A 47 -10.23 8.52 -1.05
N CYS A 48 -10.02 7.45 -0.31
CA CYS A 48 -8.74 6.75 -0.22
C CYS A 48 -8.82 5.29 -0.65
N LEU A 49 -7.78 4.81 -1.34
CA LEU A 49 -7.55 3.40 -1.61
C LEU A 49 -6.32 2.91 -0.84
N ILE A 50 -6.44 1.72 -0.25
CA ILE A 50 -5.33 0.95 0.33
C ILE A 50 -5.16 -0.32 -0.51
N PRO A 51 -4.25 -0.37 -1.50
CA PRO A 51 -4.02 -1.56 -2.30
C PRO A 51 -3.11 -2.56 -1.57
N GLY A 52 -3.37 -3.87 -1.73
CA GLY A 52 -2.62 -4.93 -1.04
C GLY A 52 -2.72 -4.77 0.47
N CYS A 53 -3.95 -4.61 0.97
CA CYS A 53 -4.21 -4.08 2.30
C CYS A 53 -3.81 -5.00 3.47
N GLY A 54 -3.55 -6.29 3.20
CA GLY A 54 -3.26 -7.25 4.26
C GLY A 54 -4.35 -7.25 5.34
N SER A 55 -3.99 -7.00 6.61
CA SER A 55 -4.92 -6.94 7.75
C SER A 55 -5.76 -5.66 7.84
N ALA A 56 -5.48 -4.64 7.03
CA ALA A 56 -6.27 -3.42 6.88
C ALA A 56 -6.54 -2.61 8.18
N TYR A 57 -5.60 -2.55 9.13
CA TYR A 57 -5.75 -1.71 10.33
C TYR A 57 -5.90 -0.23 9.99
N GLU A 58 -5.21 0.24 8.97
CA GLU A 58 -5.24 1.61 8.48
C GLU A 58 -6.62 2.00 7.96
N LEU A 59 -7.35 1.04 7.34
CA LEU A 59 -8.71 1.25 6.88
C LEU A 59 -9.65 1.60 8.03
N VAL A 60 -9.58 0.84 9.14
CA VAL A 60 -10.41 1.11 10.33
C VAL A 60 -10.17 2.53 10.82
N PHE A 61 -8.90 2.92 10.93
CA PHE A 61 -8.52 4.24 11.41
C PHE A 61 -9.02 5.37 10.50
N MET A 62 -8.89 5.23 9.19
CA MET A 62 -9.39 6.22 8.22
C MET A 62 -10.90 6.36 8.28
N LEU A 63 -11.63 5.23 8.35
CA LEU A 63 -13.10 5.22 8.48
C LEU A 63 -13.58 5.86 9.79
N ASP A 64 -12.86 5.67 10.91
CA ASP A 64 -13.16 6.31 12.19
C ASP A 64 -12.97 7.83 12.15
N HIS A 65 -12.15 8.33 11.23
CA HIS A 65 -11.95 9.76 10.96
C HIS A 65 -12.86 10.30 9.84
N GLY A 66 -13.87 9.51 9.44
CA GLY A 66 -14.89 9.93 8.46
C GLY A 66 -14.42 9.88 6.99
N TRP A 67 -13.26 9.28 6.69
CA TRP A 67 -12.78 9.17 5.32
C TRP A 67 -13.62 8.16 4.51
N ASP A 68 -13.78 8.42 3.21
CA ASP A 68 -14.34 7.47 2.24
C ASP A 68 -13.22 6.52 1.79
N ALA A 69 -12.89 5.54 2.63
CA ALA A 69 -11.74 4.66 2.41
C ALA A 69 -12.19 3.25 2.01
N MET A 70 -11.44 2.68 1.06
CA MET A 70 -11.57 1.28 0.63
C MET A 70 -10.22 0.59 0.67
N ALA A 71 -10.24 -0.70 0.97
CA ALA A 71 -9.08 -1.58 0.93
C ALA A 71 -9.31 -2.71 -0.06
N ILE A 72 -8.31 -3.02 -0.87
CA ILE A 72 -8.36 -4.15 -1.79
C ILE A 72 -7.17 -5.08 -1.59
N ASP A 73 -7.43 -6.35 -1.74
CA ASP A 73 -6.39 -7.37 -1.85
C ASP A 73 -6.85 -8.46 -2.82
N PHE A 74 -5.94 -9.10 -3.51
CA PHE A 74 -6.29 -10.17 -4.44
C PHE A 74 -6.16 -11.58 -3.80
N SER A 75 -5.63 -11.65 -2.57
CA SER A 75 -5.54 -12.86 -1.76
C SER A 75 -6.83 -13.04 -0.95
N PRO A 76 -7.63 -14.10 -1.19
CA PRO A 76 -8.79 -14.42 -0.35
C PRO A 76 -8.46 -14.52 1.13
N ALA A 77 -7.31 -15.07 1.51
CA ALA A 77 -6.89 -15.20 2.90
C ALA A 77 -6.58 -13.82 3.55
N ALA A 78 -5.92 -12.91 2.80
CA ALA A 78 -5.70 -11.54 3.24
C ALA A 78 -7.03 -10.79 3.42
N VAL A 79 -7.94 -10.91 2.46
CA VAL A 79 -9.29 -10.32 2.54
C VAL A 79 -10.06 -10.83 3.74
N ALA A 80 -9.99 -12.13 4.04
CA ALA A 80 -10.64 -12.71 5.21
C ALA A 80 -10.06 -12.13 6.52
N ALA A 81 -8.73 -12.01 6.62
CA ALA A 81 -8.04 -11.39 7.75
C ALA A 81 -8.45 -9.91 7.91
N ALA A 82 -8.43 -9.14 6.81
CA ALA A 82 -8.87 -7.74 6.81
C ALA A 82 -10.32 -7.57 7.28
N ARG A 83 -11.23 -8.38 6.76
CA ARG A 83 -12.66 -8.33 7.15
C ARG A 83 -12.86 -8.66 8.62
N ALA A 84 -12.07 -9.57 9.18
CA ALA A 84 -12.13 -9.87 10.62
C ALA A 84 -11.69 -8.67 11.47
N VAL A 85 -10.68 -7.91 11.03
CA VAL A 85 -10.21 -6.68 11.70
C VAL A 85 -11.23 -5.55 11.57
N VAL A 86 -11.79 -5.35 10.38
CA VAL A 86 -12.70 -4.23 10.06
C VAL A 86 -14.11 -4.45 10.65
N GLY A 87 -14.53 -5.69 10.89
CA GLY A 87 -15.75 -6.04 11.58
C GLY A 87 -17.01 -5.58 10.82
N ALA A 88 -17.85 -4.77 11.45
CA ALA A 88 -19.12 -4.31 10.87
C ALA A 88 -18.97 -3.55 9.54
N ARG A 89 -17.79 -3.04 9.24
CA ARG A 89 -17.48 -2.30 8.00
C ARG A 89 -16.77 -3.18 6.96
N ALA A 90 -16.88 -4.50 7.05
CA ALA A 90 -16.22 -5.46 6.15
C ALA A 90 -16.56 -5.25 4.66
N GLY A 91 -17.66 -4.58 4.33
CA GLY A 91 -18.00 -4.17 2.97
C GLY A 91 -17.01 -3.19 2.32
N GLN A 92 -16.16 -2.52 3.12
CA GLN A 92 -15.09 -1.65 2.63
C GLN A 92 -13.81 -2.42 2.24
N VAL A 93 -13.79 -3.75 2.44
CA VAL A 93 -12.71 -4.65 2.02
C VAL A 93 -13.18 -5.48 0.85
N VAL A 94 -12.53 -5.31 -0.30
CA VAL A 94 -12.91 -5.96 -1.56
C VAL A 94 -11.80 -6.90 -2.02
N GLU A 95 -12.16 -8.14 -2.36
CA GLU A 95 -11.28 -9.05 -3.08
C GLU A 95 -11.20 -8.59 -4.53
N ALA A 96 -10.05 -8.08 -4.95
CA ALA A 96 -9.89 -7.52 -6.28
C ALA A 96 -8.42 -7.49 -6.72
N ASP A 97 -8.20 -7.67 -8.02
CA ASP A 97 -6.95 -7.37 -8.68
C ASP A 97 -6.81 -5.84 -8.81
N PHE A 98 -5.72 -5.29 -8.27
CA PHE A 98 -5.39 -3.87 -8.35
C PHE A 98 -5.41 -3.31 -9.78
N PHE A 99 -4.96 -4.09 -10.75
CA PHE A 99 -4.89 -3.64 -12.16
C PHE A 99 -6.25 -3.62 -12.84
N ALA A 100 -7.21 -4.42 -12.38
CA ALA A 100 -8.56 -4.51 -12.93
C ALA A 100 -9.61 -3.69 -12.16
N TRP A 101 -9.38 -3.44 -10.86
CA TRP A 101 -10.33 -2.74 -10.00
C TRP A 101 -10.57 -1.29 -10.44
N GLN A 102 -11.82 -0.84 -10.37
CA GLN A 102 -12.22 0.53 -10.73
C GLN A 102 -12.99 1.18 -9.58
N PRO A 103 -12.61 2.39 -9.14
CA PRO A 103 -13.41 3.17 -8.21
C PRO A 103 -14.64 3.75 -8.90
N ALA A 104 -15.68 4.04 -8.11
CA ALA A 104 -16.89 4.71 -8.59
C ALA A 104 -16.63 6.17 -9.03
N ALA A 105 -15.58 6.80 -8.51
CA ALA A 105 -15.10 8.12 -8.89
C ALA A 105 -13.58 8.21 -8.64
N PRO A 106 -12.86 9.16 -9.25
CA PRO A 106 -11.43 9.34 -9.03
C PRO A 106 -11.09 9.49 -7.54
N LEU A 107 -9.94 8.95 -7.15
CA LEU A 107 -9.46 8.97 -5.77
C LEU A 107 -8.75 10.30 -5.46
N ASP A 108 -8.85 10.73 -4.20
CA ASP A 108 -8.07 11.84 -3.63
C ASP A 108 -6.72 11.37 -3.10
N LEU A 109 -6.65 10.08 -2.71
CA LEU A 109 -5.47 9.48 -2.09
C LEU A 109 -5.33 8.00 -2.42
N ILE A 110 -4.09 7.57 -2.67
CA ILE A 110 -3.68 6.17 -2.52
C ILE A 110 -2.67 6.10 -1.38
N TYR A 111 -2.91 5.20 -0.43
CA TYR A 111 -1.97 4.94 0.65
C TYR A 111 -1.08 3.74 0.32
N GLU A 112 0.21 4.00 0.16
CA GLU A 112 1.24 2.99 -0.10
C GLU A 112 1.84 2.48 1.20
N ARG A 113 1.77 1.17 1.42
CA ARG A 113 2.55 0.49 2.44
C ARG A 113 2.84 -0.94 2.02
N ALA A 114 4.10 -1.22 1.78
CA ALA A 114 4.59 -2.54 1.38
C ALA A 114 3.95 -3.13 0.10
N PHE A 115 3.23 -2.33 -0.70
CA PHE A 115 2.61 -2.79 -1.94
C PHE A 115 3.60 -2.79 -3.11
N LEU A 116 4.32 -1.68 -3.35
CA LEU A 116 5.29 -1.61 -4.44
C LEU A 116 6.41 -2.65 -4.26
N CYS A 117 6.94 -2.78 -3.05
CA CYS A 117 8.00 -3.74 -2.76
C CYS A 117 7.52 -5.20 -2.74
N ALA A 118 6.21 -5.45 -2.69
CA ALA A 118 5.63 -6.77 -2.88
C ALA A 118 5.57 -7.20 -4.34
N MET A 119 5.58 -6.24 -5.28
CA MET A 119 5.50 -6.48 -6.72
C MET A 119 6.88 -6.68 -7.35
N PRO A 120 7.05 -7.68 -8.24
CA PRO A 120 8.27 -7.83 -9.02
C PRO A 120 8.63 -6.54 -9.78
N ARG A 121 9.92 -6.22 -9.86
CA ARG A 121 10.42 -4.99 -10.49
C ARG A 121 9.88 -4.74 -11.90
N ALA A 122 9.64 -5.81 -12.67
CA ALA A 122 9.06 -5.72 -14.02
C ALA A 122 7.64 -5.13 -14.05
N MET A 123 6.90 -5.20 -12.91
CA MET A 123 5.55 -4.65 -12.78
C MET A 123 5.51 -3.18 -12.36
N TRP A 124 6.62 -2.63 -11.84
CA TRP A 124 6.62 -1.27 -11.27
C TRP A 124 6.16 -0.16 -12.22
N PRO A 125 6.55 -0.16 -13.53
CA PRO A 125 6.01 0.83 -14.46
C PRO A 125 4.48 0.77 -14.60
N GLN A 126 3.92 -0.44 -14.57
CA GLN A 126 2.47 -0.64 -14.64
C GLN A 126 1.80 -0.18 -13.32
N VAL A 127 2.41 -0.44 -12.16
CA VAL A 127 1.91 0.03 -10.86
C VAL A 127 1.89 1.56 -10.83
N ALA A 128 2.99 2.23 -11.22
CA ALA A 128 3.07 3.69 -11.24
C ALA A 128 2.01 4.33 -12.18
N ALA A 129 1.88 3.78 -13.38
CA ALA A 129 0.85 4.22 -14.33
C ALA A 129 -0.56 3.98 -13.78
N ARG A 130 -0.79 2.86 -13.11
CA ARG A 130 -2.08 2.54 -12.51
C ARG A 130 -2.44 3.46 -11.35
N TRP A 131 -1.50 3.78 -10.47
CA TRP A 131 -1.71 4.80 -9.44
C TRP A 131 -2.15 6.14 -10.06
N ALA A 132 -1.46 6.57 -11.12
CA ALA A 132 -1.79 7.80 -11.82
C ALA A 132 -3.18 7.79 -12.48
N GLN A 133 -3.63 6.65 -13.00
CA GLN A 133 -4.97 6.48 -13.59
C GLN A 133 -6.09 6.55 -12.55
N LEU A 134 -5.85 6.02 -11.35
CA LEU A 134 -6.85 5.95 -10.28
C LEU A 134 -7.01 7.29 -9.53
N LEU A 135 -5.95 8.08 -9.46
CA LEU A 135 -5.91 9.37 -8.76
C LEU A 135 -6.43 10.49 -9.65
N ALA A 136 -7.22 11.40 -9.07
CA ALA A 136 -7.55 12.67 -9.73
C ALA A 136 -6.27 13.52 -9.95
N PRO A 137 -6.22 14.40 -10.98
CA PRO A 137 -5.15 15.40 -11.09
C PRO A 137 -5.01 16.22 -9.79
N GLY A 138 -3.80 16.36 -9.28
CA GLY A 138 -3.51 17.01 -8.01
C GLY A 138 -3.69 16.17 -6.76
N ALA A 139 -4.31 14.99 -6.87
CA ALA A 139 -4.45 14.02 -5.78
C ALA A 139 -3.11 13.40 -5.37
N MET A 140 -3.07 12.67 -4.26
CA MET A 140 -1.82 12.26 -3.64
C MET A 140 -1.63 10.74 -3.60
N LEU A 141 -0.38 10.32 -3.83
CA LEU A 141 0.15 9.03 -3.44
C LEU A 141 1.02 9.26 -2.19
N VAL A 142 0.67 8.63 -1.07
CA VAL A 142 1.31 8.88 0.23
C VAL A 142 1.58 7.55 0.92
N GLY A 143 2.71 7.46 1.60
CA GLY A 143 2.97 6.26 2.40
C GLY A 143 4.44 6.00 2.69
N TYR A 144 4.72 4.75 3.02
CA TYR A 144 6.05 4.26 3.34
C TYR A 144 6.65 3.55 2.14
N PHE A 145 7.72 4.10 1.60
CA PHE A 145 8.45 3.52 0.48
C PHE A 145 9.69 2.80 1.01
N PHE A 146 9.86 1.55 0.61
CA PHE A 146 10.94 0.68 1.03
C PHE A 146 12.14 0.80 0.08
N PHE A 147 13.33 1.07 0.62
CA PHE A 147 14.59 1.23 -0.13
C PHE A 147 15.58 0.14 0.25
N ASP A 148 16.07 -0.59 -0.74
CA ASP A 148 17.11 -1.61 -0.59
C ASP A 148 17.76 -1.87 -1.96
N ASP A 149 18.99 -2.37 -1.96
CA ASP A 149 19.70 -2.78 -3.17
C ASP A 149 19.33 -4.20 -3.62
N ASN A 150 18.68 -4.98 -2.75
CA ASN A 150 18.34 -6.37 -3.02
C ASN A 150 17.31 -6.48 -4.16
N ALA A 151 17.72 -7.14 -5.26
CA ALA A 151 16.85 -7.41 -6.39
C ALA A 151 15.90 -8.60 -6.16
N LYS A 152 16.16 -9.43 -5.14
CA LYS A 152 15.31 -10.56 -4.79
C LYS A 152 14.24 -10.09 -3.80
N GLY A 153 13.03 -10.63 -3.95
CA GLY A 153 11.90 -10.26 -3.09
C GLY A 153 10.78 -11.29 -3.12
N PRO A 154 9.62 -11.00 -2.55
CA PRO A 154 9.35 -9.80 -1.76
C PRO A 154 10.05 -9.78 -0.38
N PRO A 155 10.43 -8.60 0.13
CA PRO A 155 10.30 -7.29 -0.49
C PRO A 155 11.38 -7.04 -1.55
N PHE A 156 10.99 -6.48 -2.70
CA PHE A 156 11.92 -6.06 -3.76
C PHE A 156 12.41 -4.65 -3.48
N GLY A 157 13.73 -4.48 -3.40
CA GLY A 157 14.33 -3.18 -3.14
C GLY A 157 14.36 -2.26 -4.36
N ILE A 158 14.25 -0.95 -4.11
CA ILE A 158 14.39 0.13 -5.10
C ILE A 158 15.35 1.18 -4.56
N SER A 159 16.15 1.85 -5.42
CA SER A 159 16.91 3.03 -5.00
C SER A 159 16.05 4.30 -5.08
N ARG A 160 16.52 5.39 -4.45
CA ARG A 160 15.82 6.69 -4.53
C ARG A 160 15.74 7.21 -5.96
N GLU A 161 16.83 7.08 -6.70
CA GLU A 161 16.94 7.50 -8.10
C GLU A 161 15.98 6.70 -8.98
N GLN A 162 15.89 5.38 -8.75
CA GLN A 162 14.97 4.50 -9.47
C GLN A 162 13.50 4.86 -9.16
N LEU A 163 13.16 5.11 -7.89
CA LEU A 163 11.80 5.52 -7.50
C LEU A 163 11.44 6.88 -8.11
N GLN A 164 12.37 7.85 -8.06
CA GLN A 164 12.18 9.14 -8.68
C GLN A 164 11.95 9.02 -10.19
N ALA A 165 12.78 8.25 -10.88
CA ALA A 165 12.64 8.01 -12.33
C ALA A 165 11.32 7.30 -12.67
N LEU A 166 10.89 6.34 -11.83
CA LEU A 166 9.64 5.60 -11.98
C LEU A 166 8.41 6.50 -11.87
N LEU A 167 8.41 7.41 -10.88
CA LEU A 167 7.24 8.23 -10.56
C LEU A 167 7.20 9.57 -11.29
N ALA A 168 8.35 10.14 -11.68
CA ALA A 168 8.46 11.46 -12.33
C ALA A 168 7.59 11.66 -13.59
N PRO A 169 7.28 10.64 -14.41
CA PRO A 169 6.36 10.83 -15.53
C PRO A 169 4.94 11.22 -15.09
N HIS A 170 4.52 10.86 -13.88
CA HIS A 170 3.15 11.01 -13.40
C HIS A 170 3.02 11.85 -12.13
N PHE A 171 4.08 12.03 -11.36
CA PHE A 171 4.02 12.61 -10.03
C PHE A 171 5.15 13.60 -9.77
N ASP A 172 4.85 14.61 -8.94
CA ASP A 172 5.84 15.49 -8.31
C ASP A 172 6.06 15.07 -6.87
N CYS A 173 7.32 14.92 -6.46
CA CYS A 173 7.67 14.63 -5.07
C CYS A 173 7.47 15.89 -4.20
N LEU A 174 6.61 15.80 -3.19
CA LEU A 174 6.33 16.90 -2.26
C LEU A 174 7.08 16.76 -0.93
N ALA A 175 7.36 15.53 -0.50
CA ALA A 175 8.09 15.25 0.73
C ALA A 175 8.79 13.90 0.67
N ASP A 176 9.96 13.83 1.30
CA ASP A 176 10.77 12.63 1.53
C ASP A 176 11.36 12.74 2.94
N GLU A 177 10.75 12.06 3.91
CA GLU A 177 11.04 12.21 5.33
C GLU A 177 11.52 10.88 5.93
N ALA A 178 12.48 10.96 6.85
CA ALA A 178 12.88 9.80 7.64
C ALA A 178 11.73 9.34 8.54
N VAL A 179 11.68 8.03 8.82
CA VAL A 179 10.72 7.43 9.74
C VAL A 179 11.45 6.72 10.88
N ASP A 180 10.82 6.70 12.03
CA ASP A 180 11.29 6.05 13.26
C ASP A 180 10.32 4.97 13.76
N ASP A 181 9.24 4.74 13.01
CA ASP A 181 8.17 3.79 13.31
C ASP A 181 8.09 2.60 12.32
N SER A 182 9.20 2.32 11.63
CA SER A 182 9.30 1.14 10.76
C SER A 182 9.22 -0.16 11.55
N ILE A 183 8.60 -1.16 10.94
CA ILE A 183 8.65 -2.53 11.48
C ILE A 183 10.05 -3.12 11.35
N ALA A 184 10.34 -4.13 12.17
CA ALA A 184 11.69 -4.70 12.27
C ALA A 184 12.27 -5.14 10.91
N VAL A 185 11.45 -5.72 10.02
CA VAL A 185 11.89 -6.19 8.69
C VAL A 185 12.23 -5.06 7.72
N PHE A 186 11.74 -3.84 7.99
CA PHE A 186 11.97 -2.65 7.16
C PHE A 186 12.78 -1.56 7.88
N ALA A 187 13.21 -1.81 9.11
CA ALA A 187 13.91 -0.82 9.93
C ALA A 187 15.11 -0.21 9.23
N GLY A 188 15.16 1.12 9.20
CA GLY A 188 16.21 1.90 8.53
C GLY A 188 16.13 1.92 7.00
N LYS A 189 15.13 1.27 6.40
CA LYS A 189 14.97 1.13 4.95
C LYS A 189 13.67 1.74 4.43
N GLU A 190 12.87 2.36 5.26
CA GLU A 190 11.65 3.04 4.85
C GLU A 190 11.77 4.55 4.95
N ARG A 191 11.00 5.24 4.12
CA ARG A 191 10.79 6.67 4.19
C ARG A 191 9.33 7.00 3.99
N TRP A 192 8.83 7.97 4.72
CA TRP A 192 7.54 8.57 4.48
C TRP A 192 7.65 9.54 3.33
N MET A 193 6.88 9.29 2.24
CA MET A 193 6.91 10.14 1.07
C MET A 193 5.50 10.58 0.68
N ARG A 194 5.42 11.78 0.09
CA ARG A 194 4.21 12.34 -0.48
C ARG A 194 4.48 12.76 -1.92
N TRP A 195 3.66 12.25 -2.82
CA TRP A 195 3.74 12.52 -4.24
C TRP A 195 2.41 13.08 -4.73
N ARG A 196 2.43 14.14 -5.50
CA ARG A 196 1.24 14.74 -6.10
C ARG A 196 1.09 14.30 -7.55
N ARG A 197 -0.08 13.78 -7.91
CA ARG A 197 -0.45 13.49 -9.30
C ARG A 197 -0.38 14.76 -10.12
N ARG A 198 0.38 14.75 -11.22
CA ARG A 198 0.49 15.87 -12.15
C ARG A 198 -0.85 16.08 -12.86
N ALA A 199 -1.15 17.35 -13.22
CA ALA A 199 -2.15 17.63 -14.22
C ALA A 199 -1.57 17.22 -15.60
N ASP A 200 -2.38 16.58 -16.42
CA ASP A 200 -1.99 16.22 -17.78
C ASP A 200 -1.80 17.47 -18.63
#